data_622c7f5ab0c14b3fa10a217d17411103
#
_entry.id   622c7f5ab0c14b3fa10a217d17411103
#
_cell.length_a   1.000
_cell.length_b   1.000
_cell.length_c   1.000
_cell.angle_alpha   90.00
_cell.angle_beta   90.00
_cell.angle_gamma   90.00
#
_symmetry.space_group_name_H-M   'P 1'
#
loop_
_entity.id
_entity.type
_entity.pdbx_description
1 polymer ?
#
loop_
_entity_poly.entity_id
_entity_poly.type
_entity_poly.pdbx_seq_one_letter_code
_entity_poly.pdbx_strand_id
1 'polypeptide(L)'
;MDKEEIKRIFNLLLVDHNPEEFLKYCTEDVKFILHPRHVAAGIYDRKSIFNLFEHLAKSFPNWTETIEKIYHDREERVFIIIAKGNSSTIKDLWDIHFLYYNEKNKIFKIEERIDTLHLAEGNVGPRI
;
A
#
# COMPACT_ATOMS: atom_id res chain seq x y z
N MET A 1 -17.32 -5.44 6.18
CA MET A 1 -16.20 -4.51 6.49
C MET A 1 -16.62 -3.10 6.12
N ASP A 2 -16.38 -2.12 6.97
CA ASP A 2 -16.74 -0.73 6.72
C ASP A 2 -15.50 0.16 6.56
N LYS A 3 -15.72 1.45 6.27
CA LYS A 3 -14.62 2.41 6.03
C LYS A 3 -13.73 2.63 7.26
N GLU A 4 -14.31 2.67 8.46
CA GLU A 4 -13.54 2.86 9.68
C GLU A 4 -12.64 1.67 9.95
N GLU A 5 -13.15 0.48 9.72
CA GLU A 5 -12.40 -0.75 9.89
C GLU A 5 -11.23 -0.86 8.91
N ILE A 6 -11.49 -0.59 7.61
CA ILE A 6 -10.39 -0.66 6.63
C ILE A 6 -9.35 0.43 6.86
N LYS A 7 -9.75 1.60 7.33
CA LYS A 7 -8.82 2.68 7.68
C LYS A 7 -7.88 2.22 8.79
N ARG A 8 -8.42 1.63 9.84
CA ARG A 8 -7.63 1.10 10.95
C ARG A 8 -6.67 0.01 10.48
N ILE A 9 -7.16 -0.91 9.67
CA ILE A 9 -6.37 -2.03 9.16
C ILE A 9 -5.25 -1.52 8.24
N PHE A 10 -5.58 -0.65 7.29
CA PHE A 10 -4.58 -0.19 6.32
C PHE A 10 -3.53 0.72 6.95
N ASN A 11 -3.87 1.45 8.02
CA ASN A 11 -2.90 2.23 8.77
C ASN A 11 -1.83 1.38 9.45
N LEU A 12 -2.05 0.08 9.61
CA LEU A 12 -1.00 -0.84 10.05
C LEU A 12 0.17 -0.84 9.07
N LEU A 13 -0.09 -0.65 7.77
CA LEU A 13 0.96 -0.51 6.76
C LEU A 13 1.44 0.93 6.62
N LEU A 14 0.51 1.87 6.50
CA LEU A 14 0.81 3.25 6.11
C LEU A 14 1.47 4.06 7.22
N VAL A 15 1.10 3.81 8.45
CA VAL A 15 1.55 4.56 9.62
C VAL A 15 2.45 3.73 10.51
N ASP A 16 2.01 2.54 10.87
CA ASP A 16 2.70 1.68 11.84
C ASP A 16 3.83 0.86 11.20
N HIS A 17 3.87 0.76 9.87
CA HIS A 17 4.87 0.00 9.14
C HIS A 17 4.96 -1.44 9.65
N ASN A 18 3.81 -2.06 9.92
CA ASN A 18 3.71 -3.38 10.52
C ASN A 18 2.99 -4.36 9.59
N PRO A 19 3.70 -4.90 8.58
CA PRO A 19 3.11 -5.83 7.62
C PRO A 19 2.66 -7.15 8.27
N GLU A 20 3.32 -7.58 9.34
CA GLU A 20 2.95 -8.80 10.05
C GLU A 20 1.53 -8.71 10.61
N GLU A 21 1.19 -7.61 11.28
CA GLU A 21 -0.16 -7.39 11.80
C GLU A 21 -1.17 -7.23 10.66
N PHE A 22 -0.80 -6.49 9.61
CA PHE A 22 -1.68 -6.31 8.45
C PHE A 22 -2.03 -7.65 7.79
N LEU A 23 -1.06 -8.54 7.65
CA LEU A 23 -1.26 -9.84 6.99
C LEU A 23 -2.25 -10.75 7.72
N LYS A 24 -2.55 -10.50 8.99
CA LYS A 24 -3.59 -11.24 9.72
C LYS A 24 -4.99 -11.01 9.14
N TYR A 25 -5.18 -9.91 8.41
CA TYR A 25 -6.45 -9.57 7.77
C TYR A 25 -6.50 -10.01 6.31
N CYS A 26 -5.47 -10.68 5.83
CA CYS A 26 -5.32 -11.10 4.43
C CYS A 26 -5.47 -12.60 4.26
N THR A 27 -5.82 -13.01 3.04
CA THR A 27 -5.81 -14.43 2.67
C THR A 27 -4.37 -14.94 2.57
N GLU A 28 -4.19 -16.26 2.59
CA GLU A 28 -2.86 -16.87 2.46
C GLU A 28 -2.21 -16.52 1.11
N ASP A 29 -3.00 -16.40 0.06
CA ASP A 29 -2.56 -16.13 -1.31
C ASP A 29 -2.65 -14.65 -1.69
N VAL A 30 -2.68 -13.75 -0.73
CA VAL A 30 -2.78 -12.30 -0.98
C VAL A 30 -1.68 -11.82 -1.93
N LYS A 31 -2.06 -10.91 -2.85
CA LYS A 31 -1.15 -10.29 -3.81
C LYS A 31 -1.11 -8.78 -3.62
N PHE A 32 0.10 -8.24 -3.65
CA PHE A 32 0.37 -6.80 -3.65
C PHE A 32 0.92 -6.45 -5.03
N ILE A 33 0.21 -5.62 -5.77
CA ILE A 33 0.56 -5.28 -7.14
C ILE A 33 0.96 -3.82 -7.20
N LEU A 34 2.23 -3.56 -7.50
CA LEU A 34 2.75 -2.22 -7.72
C LEU A 34 2.83 -1.97 -9.22
N HIS A 35 2.38 -0.78 -9.63
CA HIS A 35 2.28 -0.39 -11.03
C HIS A 35 3.61 -0.63 -11.78
N PRO A 36 3.60 -1.04 -13.07
CA PRO A 36 4.83 -1.35 -13.82
C PRO A 36 5.87 -0.23 -13.87
N ARG A 37 5.48 1.03 -13.69
CA ARG A 37 6.42 2.16 -13.67
C ARG A 37 6.89 2.56 -12.28
N HIS A 38 6.38 1.89 -11.25
CA HIS A 38 6.84 2.10 -9.88
C HIS A 38 8.31 1.67 -9.76
N VAL A 39 9.09 2.37 -8.92
CA VAL A 39 10.50 2.02 -8.68
C VAL A 39 10.67 0.62 -8.11
N ALA A 40 9.64 0.09 -7.47
CA ALA A 40 9.58 -1.26 -6.93
C ALA A 40 8.49 -2.09 -7.63
N ALA A 41 8.29 -1.87 -8.95
CA ALA A 41 7.24 -2.56 -9.70
C ALA A 41 7.30 -4.07 -9.55
N GLY A 42 6.13 -4.71 -9.49
CA GLY A 42 6.04 -6.16 -9.44
C GLY A 42 4.81 -6.65 -8.71
N ILE A 43 4.74 -7.95 -8.58
CA ILE A 43 3.70 -8.65 -7.83
C ILE A 43 4.37 -9.31 -6.64
N TYR A 44 3.93 -8.95 -5.44
CA TYR A 44 4.49 -9.45 -4.20
C TYR A 44 3.46 -10.31 -3.48
N ASP A 45 3.93 -11.34 -2.81
CA ASP A 45 3.09 -12.23 -2.02
C ASP A 45 3.34 -12.03 -0.52
N ARG A 46 2.74 -12.89 0.30
CA ARG A 46 2.87 -12.84 1.75
C ARG A 46 4.33 -12.90 2.22
N LYS A 47 5.18 -13.64 1.52
CA LYS A 47 6.59 -13.75 1.86
C LYS A 47 7.40 -12.55 1.41
N SER A 48 7.26 -12.16 0.14
CA SER A 48 8.08 -11.12 -0.46
C SER A 48 7.71 -9.70 -0.01
N ILE A 49 6.54 -9.51 0.61
CA ILE A 49 6.10 -8.21 1.11
C ILE A 49 7.10 -7.63 2.13
N PHE A 50 7.72 -8.46 2.96
CA PHE A 50 8.68 -7.99 3.95
C PHE A 50 9.92 -7.39 3.30
N ASN A 51 10.42 -8.03 2.24
CA ASN A 51 11.56 -7.51 1.47
C ASN A 51 11.21 -6.19 0.77
N LEU A 52 9.98 -6.09 0.26
CA LEU A 52 9.48 -4.87 -0.35
C LEU A 52 9.49 -3.71 0.66
N PHE A 53 8.91 -3.91 1.84
CA PHE A 53 8.86 -2.85 2.85
C PHE A 53 10.25 -2.46 3.34
N GLU A 54 11.15 -3.41 3.51
CA GLU A 54 12.54 -3.14 3.89
C GLU A 54 13.23 -2.27 2.82
N HIS A 55 13.04 -2.62 1.55
CA HIS A 55 13.60 -1.85 0.43
C HIS A 55 13.02 -0.43 0.38
N LEU A 56 11.70 -0.28 0.53
CA LEU A 56 11.05 1.03 0.50
C LEU A 56 11.50 1.91 1.67
N ALA A 57 11.70 1.32 2.84
CA ALA A 57 12.19 2.06 4.01
C ALA A 57 13.59 2.64 3.77
N LYS A 58 14.44 1.92 3.05
CA LYS A 58 15.78 2.40 2.68
C LYS A 58 15.73 3.45 1.57
N SER A 59 14.84 3.27 0.60
CA SER A 59 14.71 4.15 -0.56
C SER A 59 14.01 5.48 -0.22
N PHE A 60 13.13 5.47 0.75
CA PHE A 60 12.33 6.62 1.15
C PHE A 60 12.35 6.79 2.67
N PRO A 61 13.43 7.38 3.22
CA PRO A 61 13.57 7.53 4.66
C PRO A 61 12.40 8.30 5.29
N ASN A 62 11.94 7.83 6.44
CA ASN A 62 10.83 8.42 7.19
C ASN A 62 9.51 8.45 6.40
N TRP A 63 9.29 7.44 5.56
CA TRP A 63 8.05 7.33 4.79
C TRP A 63 6.84 7.16 5.70
N THR A 64 5.80 7.93 5.42
CA THR A 64 4.48 7.75 6.03
C THR A 64 3.40 8.21 5.05
N GLU A 65 2.21 7.66 5.17
CA GLU A 65 1.07 8.07 4.35
C GLU A 65 -0.11 8.43 5.22
N THR A 66 -0.88 9.41 4.75
CA THR A 66 -2.11 9.84 5.41
C THR A 66 -3.28 9.56 4.48
N ILE A 67 -4.28 8.85 4.98
CA ILE A 67 -5.50 8.57 4.23
C ILE A 67 -6.33 9.84 4.14
N GLU A 68 -6.60 10.29 2.90
CA GLU A 68 -7.40 11.49 2.63
C GLU A 68 -8.86 11.15 2.35
N LYS A 69 -9.11 10.05 1.63
CA LYS A 69 -10.46 9.68 1.21
C LYS A 69 -10.56 8.17 1.03
N ILE A 70 -11.72 7.62 1.41
CA ILE A 70 -12.04 6.21 1.19
C ILE A 70 -13.37 6.12 0.46
N TYR A 71 -13.38 5.41 -0.66
CA TYR A 71 -14.58 5.01 -1.37
C TYR A 71 -14.78 3.52 -1.17
N HIS A 72 -16.03 3.08 -1.07
CA HIS A 72 -16.35 1.68 -0.87
C HIS A 72 -17.40 1.23 -1.89
N ASP A 73 -17.02 0.29 -2.74
CA ASP A 73 -17.95 -0.40 -3.63
C ASP A 73 -18.28 -1.75 -2.97
N ARG A 74 -19.48 -1.85 -2.39
CA ARG A 74 -19.90 -3.04 -1.64
C ARG A 74 -20.22 -4.21 -2.57
N GLU A 75 -20.71 -3.93 -3.77
CA GLU A 75 -21.04 -4.96 -4.75
C GLU A 75 -19.78 -5.66 -5.26
N GLU A 76 -18.77 -4.88 -5.63
CA GLU A 76 -17.50 -5.39 -6.12
C GLU A 76 -16.53 -5.77 -4.99
N ARG A 77 -16.86 -5.48 -3.76
CA ARG A 77 -16.03 -5.71 -2.57
C ARG A 77 -14.63 -5.11 -2.72
N VAL A 78 -14.61 -3.82 -2.99
CA VAL A 78 -13.35 -3.08 -3.11
C VAL A 78 -13.43 -1.76 -2.36
N PHE A 79 -12.34 -1.43 -1.66
CA PHE A 79 -12.11 -0.09 -1.13
C PHE A 79 -11.11 0.61 -2.02
N ILE A 80 -11.42 1.87 -2.35
CA ILE A 80 -10.50 2.74 -3.08
C ILE A 80 -10.03 3.79 -2.09
N ILE A 81 -8.75 3.77 -1.77
CA ILE A 81 -8.16 4.63 -0.74
C ILE A 81 -7.20 5.61 -1.39
N ILE A 82 -7.52 6.89 -1.26
CA ILE A 82 -6.66 7.97 -1.73
C ILE A 82 -5.83 8.44 -0.55
N ALA A 83 -4.52 8.43 -0.70
CA ALA A 83 -3.60 8.80 0.37
C ALA A 83 -2.53 9.77 -0.13
N LYS A 84 -1.88 10.47 0.80
CA LYS A 84 -0.71 11.29 0.54
C LYS A 84 0.49 10.74 1.29
N GLY A 85 1.56 10.50 0.55
CA GLY A 85 2.82 10.02 1.10
C GLY A 85 3.81 11.14 1.31
N ASN A 86 4.60 11.03 2.37
CA ASN A 86 5.69 11.95 2.69
C ASN A 86 6.89 11.17 3.18
N SER A 87 8.06 11.65 2.85
CA SER A 87 9.32 11.12 3.36
C SER A 87 10.31 12.27 3.50
N SER A 88 11.55 11.96 3.85
CA SER A 88 12.62 12.98 3.89
C SER A 88 12.93 13.57 2.51
N THR A 89 12.53 12.88 1.42
CA THR A 89 12.86 13.28 0.04
C THR A 89 11.64 13.56 -0.83
N ILE A 90 10.43 13.26 -0.35
CA ILE A 90 9.18 13.46 -1.09
C ILE A 90 8.18 14.16 -0.20
N LYS A 91 7.45 15.11 -0.79
CA LYS A 91 6.35 15.80 -0.12
C LYS A 91 5.08 15.69 -0.94
N ASP A 92 3.98 15.35 -0.26
CA ASP A 92 2.63 15.32 -0.85
C ASP A 92 2.52 14.45 -2.11
N LEU A 93 3.05 13.25 -2.04
CA LEU A 93 2.92 12.26 -3.11
C LEU A 93 1.55 11.61 -3.03
N TRP A 94 0.71 11.87 -4.03
CA TRP A 94 -0.61 11.26 -4.10
C TRP A 94 -0.53 9.84 -4.62
N ASP A 95 -1.26 8.93 -3.98
CA ASP A 95 -1.42 7.58 -4.49
C ASP A 95 -2.85 7.08 -4.28
N ILE A 96 -3.18 6.02 -4.99
CA ILE A 96 -4.49 5.36 -4.92
C ILE A 96 -4.23 3.89 -4.68
N HIS A 97 -4.89 3.34 -3.66
CA HIS A 97 -4.82 1.92 -3.33
C HIS A 97 -6.19 1.30 -3.54
N PHE A 98 -6.22 0.16 -4.24
CA PHE A 98 -7.41 -0.65 -4.42
C PHE A 98 -7.25 -1.88 -3.53
N LEU A 99 -8.11 -2.01 -2.51
CA LEU A 99 -8.09 -3.16 -1.61
C LEU A 99 -9.31 -4.02 -1.86
N TYR A 100 -9.10 -5.21 -2.37
CA TYR A 100 -10.15 -6.18 -2.68
C TYR A 100 -10.26 -7.18 -1.54
N TYR A 101 -11.49 -7.43 -1.09
CA TYR A 101 -11.74 -8.39 -0.02
C TYR A 101 -12.80 -9.41 -0.46
N ASN A 102 -12.75 -10.60 0.15
CA ASN A 102 -13.67 -11.67 -0.18
C ASN A 102 -14.92 -11.63 0.73
N GLU A 103 -15.82 -12.58 0.54
CA GLU A 103 -17.06 -12.70 1.32
C GLU A 103 -16.86 -12.94 2.81
N LYS A 104 -15.64 -13.36 3.22
CA LYS A 104 -15.25 -13.54 4.63
C LYS A 104 -14.53 -12.32 5.18
N ASN A 105 -14.57 -11.20 4.46
CA ASN A 105 -13.89 -9.95 4.81
C ASN A 105 -12.37 -10.09 4.96
N LYS A 106 -11.75 -10.96 4.15
CA LYS A 106 -10.30 -11.11 4.08
C LYS A 106 -9.78 -10.43 2.82
N ILE A 107 -8.73 -9.64 2.96
CA ILE A 107 -8.11 -8.93 1.83
C ILE A 107 -7.31 -9.95 1.01
N PHE A 108 -7.55 -10.01 -0.30
CA PHE A 108 -6.85 -10.95 -1.17
C PHE A 108 -6.02 -10.29 -2.27
N LYS A 109 -6.24 -8.99 -2.52
CA LYS A 109 -5.47 -8.27 -3.52
C LYS A 109 -5.41 -6.78 -3.18
N ILE A 110 -4.23 -6.21 -3.33
CA ILE A 110 -4.01 -4.77 -3.17
C ILE A 110 -3.27 -4.29 -4.41
N GLU A 111 -3.82 -3.26 -5.08
CA GLU A 111 -3.16 -2.61 -6.21
C GLU A 111 -2.85 -1.18 -5.86
N GLU A 112 -1.66 -0.71 -6.20
CA GLU A 112 -1.25 0.66 -5.98
C GLU A 112 -1.07 1.39 -7.31
N ARG A 113 -1.60 2.61 -7.39
CA ARG A 113 -1.38 3.56 -8.48
C ARG A 113 -0.82 4.83 -7.88
N ILE A 114 0.35 5.23 -8.32
CA ILE A 114 1.10 6.34 -7.73
C ILE A 114 1.71 7.19 -8.85
N ASP A 115 2.02 8.46 -8.56
CA ASP A 115 2.79 9.30 -9.48
C ASP A 115 4.23 8.77 -9.52
N THR A 116 4.51 7.96 -10.52
CA THR A 116 5.77 7.23 -10.60
C THR A 116 6.97 8.13 -10.87
N LEU A 117 6.78 9.25 -11.56
CA LEU A 117 7.86 10.21 -11.76
C LEU A 117 8.22 10.90 -10.44
N HIS A 118 7.23 11.39 -9.72
CA HIS A 118 7.44 12.03 -8.42
C HIS A 118 8.12 11.06 -7.43
N LEU A 119 7.65 9.81 -7.42
CA LEU A 119 8.24 8.76 -6.58
C LEU A 119 9.71 8.50 -6.97
N ALA A 120 10.00 8.40 -8.26
CA ALA A 120 11.35 8.14 -8.75
C ALA A 120 12.31 9.28 -8.42
N GLU A 121 11.86 10.53 -8.52
CA GLU A 121 12.66 11.71 -8.18
C GLU A 121 13.05 11.74 -6.70
N GLY A 122 12.18 11.23 -5.82
CA GLY A 122 12.44 11.17 -4.38
C GLY A 122 13.18 9.92 -3.93
N ASN A 123 13.45 8.99 -4.83
CA ASN A 123 14.14 7.75 -4.49
C ASN A 123 15.63 7.98 -4.28
N VAL A 124 16.13 7.64 -3.08
CA VAL A 124 17.55 7.77 -2.73
C VAL A 124 18.25 6.41 -2.68
N GLY A 125 17.53 5.33 -2.95
CA GLY A 125 18.07 3.97 -2.92
C GLY A 125 18.05 3.33 -4.32
N PRO A 126 18.55 2.09 -4.43
CA PRO A 126 18.52 1.36 -5.70
C PRO A 126 17.10 0.97 -6.07
N ARG A 127 16.85 0.86 -7.39
CA ARG A 127 15.59 0.31 -7.88
C ARG A 127 15.58 -1.21 -7.69
N ILE A 128 14.42 -1.73 -7.42
CA ILE A 128 14.23 -3.19 -7.35
C ILE A 128 14.23 -3.78 -8.75
#